data_c2775276a84c55feb4f1ddd061a9a638
#
_entry.id   c2775276a84c55feb4f1ddd061a9a638
#
_cell.length_a   1.000
_cell.length_b   1.000
_cell.length_c   1.000
_cell.angle_alpha   90.00
_cell.angle_beta   90.00
_cell.angle_gamma   90.00
#
_symmetry.space_group_name_H-M   'P 1'
#
loop_
_entity.id
_entity.type
_entity.pdbx_description
1 polymer ?
#
loop_
_entity_poly.entity_id
_entity_poly.type
_entity_poly.pdbx_seq_one_letter_code
_entity_poly.pdbx_strand_id
1 'polypeptide(L)'
;MHCALSLSCAGKTTLADALQARLAHTIVLHQDDYFKDYENIPMREGTAEKDFDCVGAFDDAALRKQTEELQRHPERSCPTCAQSATEHQARDAPAVLLTRGARPVHVVLCEGLIVMHPDFQLSDSFDLCINLDLPQDTARARRKCRDYGEHPDPADYFDSVVWPRYIDYHKIIAEHPGLLSFHGDAPREQIVDAVIDEIKKIV
;
A
#
# COMPACT_ATOMS: atom_id res chain seq x y z
N MET A 1 3.68 -12.94 -6.53
CA MET A 1 2.71 -11.97 -7.07
C MET A 1 2.77 -10.70 -6.23
N HIS A 2 2.82 -9.53 -6.84
CA HIS A 2 2.99 -8.24 -6.18
C HIS A 2 1.83 -7.32 -6.51
N CYS A 3 1.23 -6.73 -5.49
CA CYS A 3 0.12 -5.79 -5.63
C CYS A 3 0.50 -4.47 -4.95
N ALA A 4 0.25 -3.35 -5.62
CA ALA A 4 0.39 -2.02 -5.05
C ALA A 4 -0.95 -1.42 -4.65
N LEU A 5 -1.00 -0.72 -3.51
CA LEU A 5 -2.17 -0.02 -2.98
C LEU A 5 -1.82 1.45 -2.78
N SER A 6 -2.61 2.38 -3.31
CA SER A 6 -2.34 3.81 -3.24
C SER A 6 -3.52 4.63 -2.73
N LEU A 7 -3.26 5.84 -2.32
CA LEU A 7 -4.07 6.93 -1.79
C LEU A 7 -4.07 7.09 -0.26
N SER A 8 -3.80 8.32 0.21
CA SER A 8 -3.86 8.70 1.64
C SER A 8 -5.30 8.67 2.16
N CYS A 9 -5.47 8.18 3.39
CA CYS A 9 -6.74 8.15 4.13
C CYS A 9 -7.89 7.34 3.48
N ALA A 10 -7.64 6.61 2.39
CA ALA A 10 -8.65 5.82 1.70
C ALA A 10 -8.87 4.42 2.29
N GLY A 11 -8.10 4.02 3.30
CA GLY A 11 -8.23 2.72 3.95
C GLY A 11 -7.32 1.63 3.38
N LYS A 12 -6.18 2.00 2.77
CA LYS A 12 -5.18 1.06 2.22
C LYS A 12 -4.71 0.02 3.22
N THR A 13 -4.21 0.47 4.37
CA THR A 13 -3.74 -0.43 5.44
C THR A 13 -4.85 -1.37 5.88
N THR A 14 -6.06 -0.84 6.09
CA THR A 14 -7.24 -1.65 6.43
C THR A 14 -7.59 -2.68 5.35
N LEU A 15 -7.43 -2.32 4.07
CA LEU A 15 -7.63 -3.26 2.95
C LEU A 15 -6.51 -4.29 2.89
N ALA A 16 -5.25 -3.88 3.09
CA ALA A 16 -4.10 -4.78 3.13
C ALA A 16 -4.24 -5.82 4.25
N ASP A 17 -4.62 -5.37 5.46
CA ASP A 17 -4.89 -6.25 6.60
C ASP A 17 -6.01 -7.25 6.30
N ALA A 18 -7.10 -6.79 5.70
CA ALA A 18 -8.22 -7.64 5.33
C ALA A 18 -7.84 -8.68 4.26
N LEU A 19 -7.05 -8.29 3.26
CA LEU A 19 -6.51 -9.21 2.25
C LEU A 19 -5.55 -10.22 2.88
N GLN A 20 -4.66 -9.78 3.79
CA GLN A 20 -3.75 -10.67 4.51
C GLN A 20 -4.50 -11.67 5.38
N ALA A 21 -5.60 -11.27 6.00
CA ALA A 21 -6.45 -12.17 6.77
C ALA A 21 -7.17 -13.22 5.90
N ARG A 22 -7.51 -12.86 4.66
CA ARG A 22 -8.29 -13.69 3.72
C ARG A 22 -7.43 -14.58 2.81
N LEU A 23 -6.20 -14.17 2.50
CA LEU A 23 -5.28 -14.88 1.62
C LEU A 23 -4.17 -15.57 2.42
N ALA A 24 -3.96 -16.86 2.18
CA ALA A 24 -2.80 -17.57 2.71
C ALA A 24 -1.52 -17.06 2.02
N HIS A 25 -0.38 -17.21 2.70
CA HIS A 25 0.94 -16.82 2.18
C HIS A 25 1.02 -15.36 1.71
N THR A 26 0.41 -14.43 2.47
CA THR A 26 0.43 -13.00 2.18
C THR A 26 1.42 -12.26 3.07
N ILE A 27 2.20 -11.38 2.47
CA ILE A 27 3.15 -10.47 3.11
C ILE A 27 2.69 -9.05 2.83
N VAL A 28 2.65 -8.19 3.85
CA VAL A 28 2.38 -6.75 3.67
C VAL A 28 3.68 -5.99 3.86
N LEU A 29 3.97 -5.10 2.93
CA LEU A 29 5.08 -4.15 2.95
C LEU A 29 4.48 -2.75 3.03
N HIS A 30 4.76 -2.05 4.12
CA HIS A 30 4.28 -0.69 4.36
C HIS A 30 5.32 0.32 3.89
N GLN A 31 4.96 1.20 2.95
CA GLN A 31 5.87 2.28 2.52
C GLN A 31 6.21 3.21 3.70
N ASP A 32 5.29 3.36 4.64
CA ASP A 32 5.47 4.22 5.81
C ASP A 32 6.64 3.78 6.70
N ASP A 33 7.05 2.50 6.66
CA ASP A 33 8.23 2.00 7.37
C ASP A 33 9.55 2.50 6.76
N TYR A 34 9.49 3.14 5.59
CA TYR A 34 10.64 3.65 4.84
C TYR A 34 10.73 5.17 4.83
N PHE A 35 10.01 5.87 5.70
CA PHE A 35 10.29 7.28 5.91
C PHE A 35 11.73 7.47 6.38
N LYS A 36 12.40 8.48 5.84
CA LYS A 36 13.70 8.90 6.34
C LYS A 36 13.57 9.48 7.76
N ASP A 37 14.69 9.50 8.49
CA ASP A 37 14.74 10.24 9.75
C ASP A 37 14.28 11.69 9.53
N TYR A 38 13.63 12.27 10.54
CA TYR A 38 13.00 13.59 10.42
C TYR A 38 13.93 14.66 9.86
N GLU A 39 15.21 14.66 10.27
CA GLU A 39 16.21 15.60 9.79
C GLU A 39 16.44 15.51 8.27
N ASN A 40 16.30 14.32 7.71
CA ASN A 40 16.57 14.01 6.30
C ASN A 40 15.34 14.16 5.39
N ILE A 41 14.14 14.40 5.96
CA ILE A 41 12.95 14.69 5.18
C ILE A 41 13.10 16.08 4.57
N PRO A 42 12.83 16.26 3.25
CA PRO A 42 12.91 17.54 2.58
C PRO A 42 12.05 18.63 3.22
N MET A 43 12.43 19.87 3.06
CA MET A 43 11.60 21.00 3.43
C MET A 43 10.59 21.27 2.31
N ARG A 44 9.38 21.65 2.68
CA ARG A 44 8.38 22.17 1.73
C ARG A 44 8.88 23.49 1.16
N GLU A 45 8.83 23.61 -0.16
CA GLU A 45 9.32 24.81 -0.85
C GLU A 45 8.69 26.09 -0.28
N GLY A 46 9.55 27.07 0.00
CA GLY A 46 9.13 28.37 0.54
C GLY A 46 8.65 28.38 2.00
N THR A 47 8.80 27.28 2.73
CA THR A 47 8.37 27.17 4.15
C THR A 47 9.48 26.61 5.04
N ALA A 48 9.27 26.65 6.35
CA ALA A 48 10.10 25.97 7.35
C ALA A 48 9.52 24.61 7.81
N GLU A 49 8.62 24.03 7.02
CA GLU A 49 7.93 22.79 7.35
C GLU A 49 8.47 21.62 6.53
N LYS A 50 8.46 20.44 7.11
CA LYS A 50 8.86 19.19 6.43
C LYS A 50 7.79 18.75 5.45
N ASP A 51 8.24 18.12 4.37
CA ASP A 51 7.43 17.61 3.28
C ASP A 51 7.36 16.08 3.33
N PHE A 52 6.38 15.54 4.01
CA PHE A 52 6.18 14.10 4.15
C PHE A 52 5.48 13.45 2.95
N ASP A 53 4.84 14.23 2.10
CA ASP A 53 4.07 13.72 0.96
C ASP A 53 4.84 13.77 -0.37
N CYS A 54 6.18 13.76 -0.33
CA CYS A 54 7.04 13.72 -1.51
C CYS A 54 7.91 12.46 -1.58
N VAL A 55 8.38 12.11 -2.77
CA VAL A 55 9.29 10.97 -2.99
C VAL A 55 10.55 11.08 -2.13
N GLY A 56 11.09 12.30 -1.99
CA GLY A 56 12.29 12.57 -1.20
C GLY A 56 12.15 12.28 0.30
N ALA A 57 10.93 12.13 0.82
CA ALA A 57 10.68 11.78 2.22
C ALA A 57 11.01 10.31 2.54
N PHE A 58 11.10 9.45 1.53
CA PHE A 58 11.29 8.01 1.70
C PHE A 58 12.72 7.57 1.32
N ASP A 59 13.18 6.49 1.94
CA ASP A 59 14.35 5.73 1.51
C ASP A 59 13.93 4.78 0.38
N ASP A 60 13.98 5.30 -0.85
CA ASP A 60 13.60 4.56 -2.06
C ASP A 60 14.51 3.36 -2.32
N ALA A 61 15.79 3.47 -1.98
CA ALA A 61 16.74 2.37 -2.15
C ALA A 61 16.43 1.19 -1.22
N ALA A 62 16.11 1.47 0.04
CA ALA A 62 15.73 0.45 1.01
C ALA A 62 14.40 -0.22 0.62
N LEU A 63 13.39 0.57 0.24
CA LEU A 63 12.09 0.07 -0.21
C LEU A 63 12.23 -0.85 -1.44
N ARG A 64 12.99 -0.40 -2.45
CA ARG A 64 13.26 -1.19 -3.67
C ARG A 64 13.99 -2.49 -3.34
N LYS A 65 15.05 -2.43 -2.55
CA LYS A 65 15.80 -3.61 -2.12
C LYS A 65 14.92 -4.64 -1.42
N GLN A 66 14.05 -4.19 -0.52
CA GLN A 66 13.14 -5.09 0.19
C GLN A 66 12.10 -5.69 -0.75
N THR A 67 11.55 -4.90 -1.67
CA THR A 67 10.61 -5.40 -2.69
C THR A 67 11.26 -6.48 -3.55
N GLU A 68 12.49 -6.25 -4.02
CA GLU A 68 13.24 -7.25 -4.79
C GLU A 68 13.58 -8.52 -4.00
N GLU A 69 13.91 -8.41 -2.71
CA GLU A 69 14.15 -9.56 -1.85
C GLU A 69 12.87 -10.39 -1.69
N LEU A 70 11.73 -9.76 -1.48
CA LEU A 70 10.44 -10.43 -1.40
C LEU A 70 10.02 -11.07 -2.74
N GLN A 71 10.43 -10.50 -3.87
CA GLN A 71 10.21 -11.12 -5.18
C GLN A 71 10.99 -12.42 -5.35
N ARG A 72 12.24 -12.44 -4.88
CA ARG A 72 13.12 -13.61 -5.03
C ARG A 72 12.85 -14.69 -4.00
N HIS A 73 12.55 -14.28 -2.75
CA HIS A 73 12.49 -15.17 -1.58
C HIS A 73 11.32 -14.85 -0.66
N PRO A 74 10.06 -14.84 -1.16
CA PRO A 74 8.90 -14.49 -0.35
C PRO A 74 8.72 -15.43 0.85
N GLU A 75 9.13 -16.69 0.73
CA GLU A 75 9.00 -17.70 1.79
C GLU A 75 9.74 -17.33 3.08
N ARG A 76 10.82 -16.52 3.00
CA ARG A 76 11.62 -16.12 4.16
C ARG A 76 10.90 -15.14 5.07
N SER A 77 10.02 -14.31 4.50
CA SER A 77 9.28 -13.27 5.21
C SER A 77 7.79 -13.59 5.36
N CYS A 78 7.34 -14.71 4.80
CA CYS A 78 5.95 -15.11 4.87
C CYS A 78 5.58 -15.64 6.27
N PRO A 79 4.64 -14.98 7.00
CA PRO A 79 4.25 -15.43 8.34
C PRO A 79 3.71 -16.87 8.37
N THR A 80 2.99 -17.27 7.31
CA THR A 80 2.44 -18.62 7.20
C THR A 80 3.52 -19.68 7.00
N CYS A 81 4.62 -19.35 6.30
CA CYS A 81 5.74 -20.24 6.10
C CYS A 81 6.65 -20.37 7.34
N ALA A 82 6.73 -19.30 8.14
CA ALA A 82 7.53 -19.25 9.36
C ALA A 82 6.89 -20.01 10.54
N GLN A 83 5.57 -20.16 10.53
CA GLN A 83 4.85 -20.92 11.54
C GLN A 83 5.03 -22.42 11.27
N SER A 84 5.80 -23.10 12.11
CA SER A 84 5.84 -24.57 12.10
C SER A 84 4.46 -25.12 12.39
N ALA A 85 4.13 -26.29 11.88
CA ALA A 85 2.82 -26.91 11.80
C ALA A 85 2.04 -27.11 13.14
N THR A 86 2.50 -26.55 14.24
CA THR A 86 1.95 -26.73 15.60
C THR A 86 1.10 -25.57 16.13
N GLU A 87 1.06 -24.42 15.45
CA GLU A 87 0.26 -23.27 15.90
C GLU A 87 -0.69 -22.76 14.80
N HIS A 88 -1.70 -23.57 14.48
CA HIS A 88 -2.89 -23.05 13.82
C HIS A 88 -3.70 -22.25 14.86
N GLN A 89 -3.40 -20.97 15.00
CA GLN A 89 -4.37 -20.05 15.61
C GLN A 89 -5.60 -20.07 14.71
N ALA A 90 -6.75 -20.39 15.33
CA ALA A 90 -8.03 -20.44 14.65
C ALA A 90 -8.33 -19.09 14.00
N ARG A 91 -8.18 -19.01 12.68
CA ARG A 91 -8.75 -17.92 11.90
C ARG A 91 -10.25 -18.19 11.80
N ASP A 92 -11.07 -17.18 12.01
CA ASP A 92 -12.54 -17.30 11.99
C ASP A 92 -13.11 -17.76 10.63
N ALA A 93 -12.30 -17.71 9.57
CA ALA A 93 -12.61 -18.25 8.25
C ALA A 93 -11.37 -18.88 7.62
N PRO A 94 -11.54 -19.96 6.80
CA PRO A 94 -10.42 -20.57 6.09
C PRO A 94 -9.83 -19.57 5.08
N ALA A 95 -8.51 -19.32 5.17
CA ALA A 95 -7.81 -18.46 4.22
C ALA A 95 -7.81 -19.11 2.84
N VAL A 96 -7.98 -18.29 1.80
CA VAL A 96 -7.89 -18.72 0.41
C VAL A 96 -6.42 -19.04 0.08
N LEU A 97 -6.15 -20.29 -0.24
CA LEU A 97 -4.84 -20.73 -0.73
C LEU A 97 -4.80 -20.58 -2.26
N LEU A 98 -3.93 -19.72 -2.73
CA LEU A 98 -3.66 -19.59 -4.16
C LEU A 98 -2.53 -20.53 -4.57
N THR A 99 -2.70 -21.21 -5.72
CA THR A 99 -1.69 -22.15 -6.22
C THR A 99 -1.48 -21.98 -7.72
N ARG A 100 -0.24 -22.12 -8.16
CA ARG A 100 0.10 -22.31 -9.58
C ARG A 100 0.58 -23.75 -9.78
N GLY A 101 -0.31 -24.58 -10.27
CA GLY A 101 -0.12 -26.05 -10.23
C GLY A 101 -0.13 -26.55 -8.78
N ALA A 102 0.90 -27.30 -8.37
CA ALA A 102 1.04 -27.83 -7.00
C ALA A 102 1.76 -26.86 -6.03
N ARG A 103 2.19 -25.68 -6.48
CA ARG A 103 3.00 -24.77 -5.66
C ARG A 103 2.14 -23.63 -5.10
N PRO A 104 2.27 -23.30 -3.80
CA PRO A 104 1.61 -22.15 -3.23
C PRO A 104 2.15 -20.86 -3.86
N VAL A 105 1.25 -19.89 -4.09
CA VAL A 105 1.62 -18.57 -4.56
C VAL A 105 1.68 -17.63 -3.36
N HIS A 106 2.80 -16.94 -3.20
CA HIS A 106 2.93 -15.87 -2.23
C HIS A 106 2.40 -14.56 -2.84
N VAL A 107 1.59 -13.85 -2.08
CA VAL A 107 1.11 -12.52 -2.42
C VAL A 107 1.86 -11.49 -1.59
N VAL A 108 2.53 -10.55 -2.23
CA VAL A 108 3.18 -9.42 -1.58
C VAL A 108 2.33 -8.18 -1.85
N LEU A 109 1.78 -7.61 -0.80
CA LEU A 109 1.01 -6.37 -0.84
C LEU A 109 1.94 -5.22 -0.45
N CYS A 110 2.25 -4.33 -1.37
CA CYS A 110 2.99 -3.11 -1.09
C CYS A 110 1.98 -1.96 -0.97
N GLU A 111 1.77 -1.44 0.24
CA GLU A 111 0.85 -0.35 0.47
C GLU A 111 1.58 0.94 0.83
N GLY A 112 1.11 2.05 0.28
CA GLY A 112 1.74 3.34 0.54
C GLY A 112 1.05 4.50 -0.14
N LEU A 113 1.49 5.70 0.19
CA LEU A 113 0.94 6.94 -0.36
C LEU A 113 1.25 7.08 -1.85
N ILE A 114 2.50 6.84 -2.23
CA ILE A 114 3.04 7.09 -3.57
C ILE A 114 3.88 5.92 -4.09
N VAL A 115 3.61 4.70 -3.62
CA VAL A 115 4.42 3.50 -3.92
C VAL A 115 4.54 3.20 -5.42
N MET A 116 3.57 3.61 -6.23
CA MET A 116 3.61 3.46 -7.70
C MET A 116 4.24 4.66 -8.43
N HIS A 117 4.79 5.65 -7.70
CA HIS A 117 5.46 6.79 -8.35
C HIS A 117 6.67 6.32 -9.15
N PRO A 118 6.89 6.79 -10.40
CA PRO A 118 7.97 6.33 -11.28
C PRO A 118 9.37 6.42 -10.67
N ASP A 119 9.61 7.41 -9.83
CA ASP A 119 10.92 7.61 -9.19
C ASP A 119 11.32 6.46 -8.25
N PHE A 120 10.35 5.69 -7.73
CA PHE A 120 10.65 4.47 -6.98
C PHE A 120 11.10 3.31 -7.87
N GLN A 121 10.86 3.38 -9.19
CA GLN A 121 11.22 2.33 -10.15
C GLN A 121 10.62 0.95 -9.76
N LEU A 122 9.44 0.95 -9.16
CA LEU A 122 8.73 -0.25 -8.71
C LEU A 122 7.51 -0.60 -9.58
N SER A 123 7.06 0.32 -10.44
CA SER A 123 5.81 0.17 -11.22
C SER A 123 5.77 -1.12 -12.03
N ASP A 124 6.89 -1.48 -12.67
CA ASP A 124 7.01 -2.72 -13.48
C ASP A 124 7.10 -3.99 -12.61
N SER A 125 7.23 -3.83 -11.30
CA SER A 125 7.33 -4.93 -10.35
C SER A 125 5.97 -5.44 -9.87
N PHE A 126 4.90 -4.71 -10.15
CA PHE A 126 3.56 -5.04 -9.69
C PHE A 126 2.74 -5.76 -10.75
N ASP A 127 2.21 -6.93 -10.40
CA ASP A 127 1.28 -7.69 -11.24
C ASP A 127 -0.13 -7.06 -11.23
N LEU A 128 -0.47 -6.33 -10.16
CA LEU A 128 -1.76 -5.69 -9.95
C LEU A 128 -1.58 -4.37 -9.19
N CYS A 129 -2.17 -3.31 -9.69
CA CYS A 129 -2.20 -2.01 -9.05
C CYS A 129 -3.62 -1.66 -8.63
N ILE A 130 -3.80 -1.19 -7.40
CA ILE A 130 -5.10 -0.90 -6.80
C ILE A 130 -5.10 0.53 -6.30
N ASN A 131 -6.06 1.31 -6.73
CA ASN A 131 -6.32 2.65 -6.27
C ASN A 131 -7.66 2.71 -5.53
N LEU A 132 -7.68 3.42 -4.40
CA LEU A 132 -8.90 3.67 -3.63
C LEU A 132 -9.25 5.16 -3.76
N ASP A 133 -10.26 5.48 -4.54
CA ASP A 133 -10.69 6.87 -4.75
C ASP A 133 -11.59 7.36 -3.63
N LEU A 134 -11.39 8.62 -3.21
CA LEU A 134 -12.27 9.30 -2.27
C LEU A 134 -12.59 10.72 -2.75
N PRO A 135 -13.80 11.23 -2.48
CA PRO A 135 -14.08 12.66 -2.60
C PRO A 135 -13.15 13.48 -1.67
N GLN A 136 -12.73 14.65 -2.15
CA GLN A 136 -11.81 15.53 -1.40
C GLN A 136 -12.26 15.78 0.03
N ASP A 137 -13.54 16.10 0.23
CA ASP A 137 -14.07 16.42 1.55
C ASP A 137 -14.04 15.23 2.50
N THR A 138 -14.29 14.02 1.98
CA THR A 138 -14.19 12.77 2.76
C THR A 138 -12.73 12.49 3.15
N ALA A 139 -11.81 12.61 2.21
CA ALA A 139 -10.38 12.42 2.47
C ALA A 139 -9.86 13.44 3.49
N ARG A 140 -10.27 14.72 3.35
CA ARG A 140 -9.93 15.79 4.31
C ARG A 140 -10.47 15.49 5.70
N ALA A 141 -11.73 15.08 5.82
CA ALA A 141 -12.34 14.76 7.09
C ALA A 141 -11.63 13.59 7.79
N ARG A 142 -11.32 12.52 7.04
CA ARG A 142 -10.57 11.38 7.57
C ARG A 142 -9.16 11.75 8.00
N ARG A 143 -8.44 12.59 7.21
CA ARG A 143 -7.09 13.03 7.56
C ARG A 143 -7.06 13.87 8.83
N LYS A 144 -8.04 14.74 9.04
CA LYS A 144 -8.17 15.54 10.28
C LYS A 144 -8.38 14.69 11.55
N CYS A 145 -8.92 13.48 11.40
CA CYS A 145 -9.12 12.57 12.53
C CYS A 145 -7.89 11.69 12.83
N ARG A 146 -6.83 11.77 12.02
CA ARG A 146 -5.59 11.01 12.26
C ARG A 146 -4.72 11.69 13.30
N ASP A 147 -4.14 10.87 14.16
CA ASP A 147 -3.09 11.31 15.06
C ASP A 147 -1.74 11.11 14.36
N TYR A 148 -1.00 12.19 14.18
CA TYR A 148 0.35 12.18 13.60
C TYR A 148 1.44 12.38 14.69
N GLY A 149 1.09 12.17 15.95
CA GLY A 149 2.01 12.24 17.08
C GLY A 149 2.68 13.61 17.22
N GLU A 150 4.01 13.62 17.22
CA GLU A 150 4.82 14.84 17.45
C GLU A 150 4.81 15.81 16.27
N HIS A 151 4.35 15.38 15.09
CA HIS A 151 4.41 16.15 13.85
C HIS A 151 3.02 16.25 13.21
N PRO A 152 2.07 16.99 13.83
CA PRO A 152 0.73 17.15 13.27
C PRO A 152 0.78 17.95 11.96
N ASP A 153 -0.15 17.65 11.06
CA ASP A 153 -0.29 18.43 9.84
C ASP A 153 -0.58 19.90 10.15
N PRO A 154 0.07 20.86 9.48
CA PRO A 154 -0.34 22.26 9.48
C PRO A 154 -1.78 22.40 9.00
N ALA A 155 -2.46 23.48 9.43
CA ALA A 155 -3.89 23.66 9.19
C ALA A 155 -4.32 23.63 7.70
N ASP A 156 -3.45 24.11 6.81
CA ASP A 156 -3.65 24.17 5.35
C ASP A 156 -2.99 23.03 4.59
N TYR A 157 -2.29 22.13 5.27
CA TYR A 157 -1.42 21.12 4.63
C TYR A 157 -2.19 20.20 3.67
N PHE A 158 -3.39 19.77 4.06
CA PHE A 158 -4.21 18.93 3.20
C PHE A 158 -4.55 19.61 1.88
N ASP A 159 -5.00 20.85 1.92
CA ASP A 159 -5.48 21.57 0.73
C ASP A 159 -4.33 22.14 -0.11
N SER A 160 -3.21 22.52 0.51
CA SER A 160 -2.06 23.12 -0.17
C SER A 160 -1.02 22.11 -0.65
N VAL A 161 -0.97 20.90 -0.08
CA VAL A 161 0.04 19.89 -0.39
C VAL A 161 -0.58 18.55 -0.77
N VAL A 162 -1.31 17.92 0.16
CA VAL A 162 -1.74 16.53 0.02
C VAL A 162 -2.67 16.34 -1.17
N TRP A 163 -3.71 17.16 -1.26
CA TRP A 163 -4.71 17.03 -2.31
C TRP A 163 -4.18 17.37 -3.71
N PRO A 164 -3.45 18.47 -3.95
CA PRO A 164 -2.83 18.72 -5.24
C PRO A 164 -1.89 17.59 -5.70
N ARG A 165 -1.05 17.08 -4.80
CA ARG A 165 -0.15 15.95 -5.10
C ARG A 165 -0.89 14.67 -5.39
N TYR A 166 -1.96 14.40 -4.65
CA TYR A 166 -2.82 13.27 -4.97
C TYR A 166 -3.35 13.36 -6.40
N ILE A 167 -3.85 14.52 -6.82
CA ILE A 167 -4.37 14.72 -8.18
C ILE A 167 -3.27 14.49 -9.23
N ASP A 168 -2.06 15.00 -9.00
CA ASP A 168 -0.95 14.82 -9.95
C ASP A 168 -0.46 13.37 -9.96
N TYR A 169 -0.34 12.75 -8.82
CA TYR A 169 0.01 11.34 -8.71
C TYR A 169 -1.05 10.43 -9.34
N HIS A 170 -2.34 10.73 -9.14
CA HIS A 170 -3.43 9.99 -9.74
C HIS A 170 -3.37 10.00 -11.29
N LYS A 171 -2.99 11.13 -11.89
CA LYS A 171 -2.77 11.20 -13.35
C LYS A 171 -1.68 10.24 -13.82
N ILE A 172 -0.59 10.13 -13.04
CA ILE A 172 0.53 9.24 -13.35
C ILE A 172 0.08 7.78 -13.29
N ILE A 173 -0.59 7.38 -12.22
CA ILE A 173 -1.00 5.99 -12.05
C ILE A 173 -2.17 5.58 -12.93
N ALA A 174 -3.02 6.52 -13.37
CA ALA A 174 -4.17 6.25 -14.24
C ALA A 174 -3.76 5.66 -15.61
N GLU A 175 -2.51 5.85 -16.01
CA GLU A 175 -1.97 5.28 -17.25
C GLU A 175 -1.45 3.83 -17.06
N HIS A 176 -1.43 3.31 -15.84
CA HIS A 176 -0.96 1.95 -15.58
C HIS A 176 -1.95 0.91 -16.12
N PRO A 177 -1.53 -0.01 -17.02
CA PRO A 177 -2.44 -0.90 -17.75
C PRO A 177 -3.18 -1.90 -16.87
N GLY A 178 -2.70 -2.17 -15.67
CA GLY A 178 -3.30 -3.09 -14.68
C GLY A 178 -3.94 -2.39 -13.50
N LEU A 179 -4.30 -1.10 -13.61
CA LEU A 179 -4.90 -0.37 -12.50
C LEU A 179 -6.37 -0.76 -12.29
N LEU A 180 -6.69 -1.15 -11.08
CA LEU A 180 -8.06 -1.29 -10.58
C LEU A 180 -8.38 -0.11 -9.67
N SER A 181 -9.46 0.60 -9.93
CA SER A 181 -9.93 1.68 -9.07
C SER A 181 -11.23 1.28 -8.36
N PHE A 182 -11.26 1.49 -7.05
CA PHE A 182 -12.43 1.27 -6.21
C PHE A 182 -12.77 2.55 -5.47
N HIS A 183 -14.05 2.73 -5.20
CA HIS A 183 -14.50 3.82 -4.34
C HIS A 183 -14.18 3.47 -2.88
N GLY A 184 -13.37 4.29 -2.20
CA GLY A 184 -12.90 4.00 -0.83
C GLY A 184 -13.98 4.07 0.26
N ASP A 185 -15.22 4.44 -0.11
CA ASP A 185 -16.41 4.36 0.75
C ASP A 185 -17.25 3.09 0.46
N ALA A 186 -16.88 2.28 -0.55
CA ALA A 186 -17.55 1.01 -0.80
C ALA A 186 -17.34 0.05 0.40
N PRO A 187 -18.28 -0.88 0.63
CA PRO A 187 -18.12 -1.88 1.67
C PRO A 187 -16.80 -2.65 1.50
N ARG A 188 -15.97 -2.66 2.53
CA ARG A 188 -14.62 -3.26 2.51
C ARG A 188 -14.63 -4.69 1.97
N GLU A 189 -15.58 -5.51 2.39
CA GLU A 189 -15.68 -6.92 1.97
C GLU A 189 -15.90 -7.04 0.45
N GLN A 190 -16.65 -6.13 -0.16
CA GLN A 190 -16.84 -6.11 -1.62
C GLN A 190 -15.52 -5.79 -2.35
N ILE A 191 -14.73 -4.85 -1.82
CA ILE A 191 -13.41 -4.53 -2.40
C ILE A 191 -12.49 -5.74 -2.24
N VAL A 192 -12.44 -6.34 -1.04
CA VAL A 192 -11.61 -7.53 -0.77
C VAL A 192 -11.96 -8.67 -1.72
N ASP A 193 -13.24 -9.00 -1.87
CA ASP A 193 -13.68 -10.08 -2.75
C ASP A 193 -13.32 -9.79 -4.22
N ALA A 194 -13.54 -8.56 -4.70
CA ALA A 194 -13.19 -8.15 -6.05
C ALA A 194 -11.66 -8.23 -6.30
N VAL A 195 -10.84 -7.80 -5.35
CA VAL A 195 -9.38 -7.90 -5.45
C VAL A 195 -8.93 -9.35 -5.47
N ILE A 196 -9.48 -10.21 -4.60
CA ILE A 196 -9.17 -11.65 -4.59
C ILE A 196 -9.53 -12.30 -5.93
N ASP A 197 -10.66 -11.91 -6.52
CA ASP A 197 -11.09 -12.48 -7.81
C ASP A 197 -10.18 -12.02 -8.97
N GLU A 198 -9.67 -10.78 -8.94
CA GLU A 198 -8.66 -10.35 -9.92
C GLU A 198 -7.32 -11.09 -9.71
N ILE A 199 -6.89 -11.25 -8.46
CA ILE A 199 -5.69 -12.04 -8.14
C ILE A 199 -5.79 -13.47 -8.70
N LYS A 200 -6.95 -14.13 -8.54
CA LYS A 200 -7.17 -15.49 -9.08
C LYS A 200 -7.06 -15.59 -10.60
N LYS A 201 -7.32 -14.52 -11.33
CA LYS A 201 -7.20 -14.50 -12.80
C LYS A 201 -5.75 -14.45 -13.28
N ILE A 202 -4.84 -13.93 -12.44
CA ILE A 202 -3.42 -13.74 -12.74
C ILE A 202 -2.60 -14.99 -12.35
N VAL A 203 -3.08 -15.77 -11.40
CA VAL A 203 -2.42 -16.95 -10.84
C VAL A 203 -2.82 -18.23 -11.58
#